data_e26143932e900d244d537f421f8bb4e8
#
_entry.id   e26143932e900d244d537f421f8bb4e8
#
_cell.length_a   1.000
_cell.length_b   1.000
_cell.length_c   1.000
_cell.angle_alpha   90.00
_cell.angle_beta   90.00
_cell.angle_gamma   90.00
#
_symmetry.space_group_name_H-M   'P 1'
#
loop_
_entity.id
_entity.type
_entity.pdbx_description
1 polymer ?
#
loop_
_entity_poly.entity_id
_entity_poly.type
_entity_poly.pdbx_seq_one_letter_code
_entity_poly.pdbx_strand_id
1 'polypeptide(L)'
;QDKVKVYILDDGKREEFRLFAEEAGVGYITRTNNNHAKAGNLNHAMTLTQGELICVFDCDHVATRVFLQATIGEFFLDEKLALIQTPHYFYSPDPFERNLTAAKRVPHEGALFYGPVQQGNDNWNATFFCGSCAVIRRSALNEVGGFAVETVTEDAHTALKLQRRGWNTAFLDIPLAAGLATERLALHVNQRIRWARGMTQIFRVDNPLLGRGLK
;
A
#
# COMPACT_ATOMS: atom_id res chain seq x y z
N GLN A 1 8.70 -14.66 22.42
CA GLN A 1 9.19 -14.42 21.04
C GLN A 1 8.38 -13.28 20.47
N ASP A 2 9.03 -12.23 20.00
CA ASP A 2 8.37 -11.11 19.38
C ASP A 2 7.66 -11.59 18.11
N LYS A 3 6.33 -11.46 18.12
CA LYS A 3 5.50 -11.86 16.96
C LYS A 3 5.58 -10.85 15.80
N VAL A 4 6.12 -9.66 16.04
CA VAL A 4 6.25 -8.59 15.07
C VAL A 4 7.72 -8.24 14.89
N LYS A 5 8.16 -8.15 13.63
CA LYS A 5 9.48 -7.65 13.26
C LYS A 5 9.31 -6.46 12.33
N VAL A 6 9.98 -5.37 12.66
CA VAL A 6 9.94 -4.13 11.88
C VAL A 6 11.24 -3.98 11.09
N TYR A 7 11.14 -3.50 9.87
CA TYR A 7 12.28 -3.28 8.97
C TYR A 7 12.19 -1.92 8.30
N ILE A 8 13.30 -1.22 8.23
CA ILE A 8 13.46 -0.03 7.37
C ILE A 8 14.09 -0.50 6.06
N LEU A 9 13.42 -0.20 4.94
CA LEU A 9 13.89 -0.53 3.59
C LEU A 9 14.43 0.73 2.94
N ASP A 10 15.75 0.84 2.78
CA ASP A 10 16.40 2.06 2.32
C ASP A 10 17.22 1.85 1.03
N ASP A 11 16.63 2.26 -0.12
CA ASP A 11 17.32 2.28 -1.41
C ASP A 11 18.42 3.37 -1.47
N GLY A 12 18.37 4.35 -0.58
CA GLY A 12 19.34 5.44 -0.47
C GLY A 12 20.63 5.04 0.24
N LYS A 13 20.64 3.92 0.98
CA LYS A 13 21.79 3.42 1.76
C LYS A 13 22.36 4.46 2.70
N ARG A 14 21.48 5.19 3.38
CA ARG A 14 21.82 6.33 4.20
C ARG A 14 22.26 5.87 5.58
N GLU A 15 23.45 6.26 5.98
CA GLU A 15 24.04 5.87 7.26
C GLU A 15 23.20 6.34 8.46
N GLU A 16 22.58 7.52 8.35
CA GLU A 16 21.70 8.05 9.38
C GLU A 16 20.49 7.15 9.68
N PHE A 17 19.90 6.51 8.65
CA PHE A 17 18.79 5.58 8.85
C PHE A 17 19.26 4.20 9.33
N ARG A 18 20.49 3.80 8.99
CA ARG A 18 21.09 2.59 9.55
C ARG A 18 21.29 2.74 11.06
N LEU A 19 21.87 3.86 11.48
CA LEU A 19 22.09 4.16 12.90
C LEU A 19 20.75 4.29 13.66
N PHE A 20 19.77 4.95 13.06
CA PHE A 20 18.42 5.02 13.63
C PHE A 20 17.78 3.65 13.80
N ALA A 21 17.92 2.76 12.82
CA ALA A 21 17.38 1.41 12.90
C ALA A 21 18.05 0.60 14.05
N GLU A 22 19.36 0.74 14.24
CA GLU A 22 20.10 0.13 15.35
C GLU A 22 19.62 0.66 16.70
N GLU A 23 19.46 1.98 16.84
CA GLU A 23 18.95 2.61 18.07
C GLU A 23 17.53 2.18 18.38
N ALA A 24 16.66 2.10 17.35
CA ALA A 24 15.28 1.67 17.49
C ALA A 24 15.10 0.15 17.67
N GLY A 25 16.17 -0.65 17.51
CA GLY A 25 16.12 -2.10 17.59
C GLY A 25 15.32 -2.75 16.46
N VAL A 26 15.29 -2.14 15.26
CA VAL A 26 14.59 -2.64 14.07
C VAL A 26 15.57 -3.07 12.98
N GLY A 27 15.13 -3.93 12.06
CA GLY A 27 15.98 -4.37 10.96
C GLY A 27 16.21 -3.25 9.93
N TYR A 28 17.38 -3.24 9.31
CA TYR A 28 17.72 -2.33 8.22
C TYR A 28 18.09 -3.13 6.98
N ILE A 29 17.39 -2.91 5.89
CA ILE A 29 17.58 -3.65 4.64
C ILE A 29 17.93 -2.68 3.52
N THR A 30 19.03 -2.95 2.83
CA THR A 30 19.45 -2.28 1.59
C THR A 30 19.64 -3.30 0.48
N ARG A 31 19.69 -2.85 -0.75
CA ARG A 31 19.95 -3.70 -1.92
C ARG A 31 21.02 -3.09 -2.86
N THR A 32 21.57 -3.90 -3.75
CA THR A 32 22.67 -3.46 -4.64
C THR A 32 22.21 -2.54 -5.76
N ASN A 33 20.95 -2.67 -6.20
CA ASN A 33 20.36 -1.87 -7.27
C ASN A 33 18.98 -1.33 -6.83
N ASN A 34 18.48 -0.32 -7.53
CA ASN A 34 17.19 0.30 -7.25
C ASN A 34 16.14 -0.01 -8.34
N ASN A 35 16.29 -1.16 -9.02
CA ASN A 35 15.35 -1.57 -10.06
C ASN A 35 13.94 -1.71 -9.48
N HIS A 36 12.94 -1.27 -10.25
CA HIS A 36 11.52 -1.34 -9.89
C HIS A 36 11.15 -0.57 -8.62
N ALA A 37 11.94 0.43 -8.23
CA ALA A 37 11.65 1.34 -7.11
C ALA A 37 11.09 0.61 -5.86
N LYS A 38 9.95 1.06 -5.34
CA LYS A 38 9.32 0.50 -4.13
C LYS A 38 8.99 -0.99 -4.25
N ALA A 39 8.37 -1.42 -5.35
CA ALA A 39 8.03 -2.84 -5.56
C ALA A 39 9.26 -3.74 -5.52
N GLY A 40 10.35 -3.33 -6.19
CA GLY A 40 11.60 -4.08 -6.18
C GLY A 40 12.24 -4.12 -4.78
N ASN A 41 12.12 -3.05 -3.99
CA ASN A 41 12.62 -3.02 -2.61
C ASN A 41 11.80 -3.95 -1.70
N LEU A 42 10.48 -3.93 -1.80
CA LEU A 42 9.59 -4.84 -1.08
C LEU A 42 9.87 -6.31 -1.47
N ASN A 43 10.02 -6.62 -2.76
CA ASN A 43 10.35 -7.96 -3.23
C ASN A 43 11.71 -8.45 -2.70
N HIS A 44 12.71 -7.56 -2.68
CA HIS A 44 14.00 -7.89 -2.07
C HIS A 44 13.86 -8.19 -0.58
N ALA A 45 13.13 -7.36 0.17
CA ALA A 45 12.88 -7.59 1.58
C ALA A 45 12.14 -8.91 1.84
N MET A 46 11.22 -9.31 0.96
CA MET A 46 10.53 -10.61 1.06
C MET A 46 11.51 -11.78 1.02
N THR A 47 12.63 -11.69 0.32
CA THR A 47 13.64 -12.77 0.28
C THR A 47 14.45 -12.90 1.57
N LEU A 48 14.49 -11.86 2.39
CA LEU A 48 15.27 -11.77 3.63
C LEU A 48 14.42 -11.93 4.90
N THR A 49 13.10 -11.93 4.76
CA THR A 49 12.14 -11.96 5.87
C THR A 49 11.20 -13.14 5.75
N GLN A 50 10.55 -13.54 6.86
CA GLN A 50 9.74 -14.78 6.90
C GLN A 50 8.35 -14.61 7.55
N GLY A 51 7.93 -13.38 7.88
CA GLY A 51 6.59 -13.15 8.48
C GLY A 51 5.47 -13.67 7.58
N GLU A 52 4.47 -14.33 8.13
CA GLU A 52 3.30 -14.84 7.39
C GLU A 52 2.45 -13.72 6.82
N LEU A 53 2.37 -12.62 7.55
CA LEU A 53 1.70 -11.39 7.13
C LEU A 53 2.76 -10.29 6.94
N ILE A 54 2.59 -9.49 5.92
CA ILE A 54 3.45 -8.36 5.56
C ILE A 54 2.64 -7.09 5.72
N CYS A 55 3.06 -6.21 6.63
CA CYS A 55 2.47 -4.90 6.81
C CYS A 55 3.33 -3.86 6.11
N VAL A 56 2.73 -3.02 5.27
CA VAL A 56 3.45 -2.04 4.46
C VAL A 56 3.03 -0.62 4.86
N PHE A 57 4.04 0.20 5.17
CA PHE A 57 3.88 1.63 5.41
C PHE A 57 4.88 2.43 4.59
N ASP A 58 4.43 3.56 4.06
CA ASP A 58 5.32 4.61 3.60
C ASP A 58 5.94 5.31 4.82
N CYS A 59 7.16 5.86 4.66
CA CYS A 59 7.92 6.40 5.79
C CYS A 59 7.29 7.64 6.43
N ASP A 60 6.32 8.28 5.78
CA ASP A 60 5.56 9.42 6.27
C ASP A 60 4.25 9.03 6.98
N HIS A 61 3.91 7.75 7.01
CA HIS A 61 2.72 7.25 7.70
C HIS A 61 3.05 6.80 9.13
N VAL A 62 2.31 7.35 10.08
CA VAL A 62 2.36 6.97 11.50
C VAL A 62 1.15 6.11 11.82
N ALA A 63 1.41 4.84 12.12
CA ALA A 63 0.36 3.89 12.48
C ALA A 63 -0.12 4.09 13.91
N THR A 64 -1.40 3.85 14.16
CA THR A 64 -1.94 3.75 15.52
C THR A 64 -1.46 2.46 16.19
N ARG A 65 -1.45 2.44 17.52
CA ARG A 65 -1.06 1.24 18.30
C ARG A 65 -1.97 0.03 18.08
N VAL A 66 -3.21 0.28 17.64
CA VAL A 66 -4.20 -0.77 17.39
C VAL A 66 -4.24 -1.26 15.95
N PHE A 67 -3.39 -0.75 15.06
CA PHE A 67 -3.41 -1.09 13.63
C PHE A 67 -3.40 -2.61 13.40
N LEU A 68 -2.41 -3.31 13.96
CA LEU A 68 -2.30 -4.76 13.80
C LEU A 68 -3.44 -5.51 14.50
N GLN A 69 -3.89 -5.06 15.66
CA GLN A 69 -5.01 -5.67 16.37
C GLN A 69 -6.32 -5.60 15.58
N ALA A 70 -6.54 -4.47 14.88
CA ALA A 70 -7.75 -4.27 14.08
C ALA A 70 -7.72 -5.00 12.73
N THR A 71 -6.54 -5.33 12.21
CA THR A 71 -6.41 -5.89 10.85
C THR A 71 -6.11 -7.39 10.82
N ILE A 72 -5.33 -7.92 11.76
CA ILE A 72 -4.85 -9.30 11.68
C ILE A 72 -5.95 -10.33 11.90
N GLY A 73 -6.96 -9.99 12.70
CA GLY A 73 -8.04 -10.94 13.09
C GLY A 73 -8.73 -11.58 11.89
N GLU A 74 -9.03 -10.80 10.86
CA GLU A 74 -9.75 -11.24 9.67
C GLU A 74 -8.98 -12.31 8.86
N PHE A 75 -7.65 -12.31 8.89
CA PHE A 75 -6.83 -13.34 8.23
C PHE A 75 -6.96 -14.74 8.86
N PHE A 76 -7.43 -14.83 10.09
CA PHE A 76 -7.72 -16.11 10.75
C PHE A 76 -9.14 -16.59 10.46
N LEU A 77 -10.06 -15.68 10.10
CA LEU A 77 -11.44 -15.98 9.77
C LEU A 77 -11.60 -16.39 8.30
N ASP A 78 -10.80 -15.82 7.40
CA ASP A 78 -10.80 -16.14 5.98
C ASP A 78 -9.38 -16.52 5.51
N GLU A 79 -9.18 -17.82 5.25
CA GLU A 79 -7.91 -18.34 4.74
C GLU A 79 -7.59 -17.85 3.33
N LYS A 80 -8.59 -17.41 2.56
CA LYS A 80 -8.42 -16.81 1.23
C LYS A 80 -8.23 -15.32 1.25
N LEU A 81 -8.29 -14.68 2.39
CA LEU A 81 -8.00 -13.25 2.51
C LEU A 81 -6.51 -13.00 2.27
N ALA A 82 -6.20 -12.30 1.19
CA ALA A 82 -4.83 -11.93 0.84
C ALA A 82 -4.44 -10.53 1.29
N LEU A 83 -5.40 -9.61 1.32
CA LEU A 83 -5.14 -8.19 1.51
C LEU A 83 -6.23 -7.54 2.37
N ILE A 84 -5.80 -6.76 3.36
CA ILE A 84 -6.64 -5.74 4.01
C ILE A 84 -6.00 -4.38 3.75
N GLN A 85 -6.76 -3.48 3.16
CA GLN A 85 -6.42 -2.08 2.99
C GLN A 85 -7.20 -1.21 3.97
N THR A 86 -6.53 -0.26 4.62
CA THR A 86 -7.17 0.79 5.42
C THR A 86 -7.04 2.15 4.73
N PRO A 87 -7.91 3.14 5.03
CA PRO A 87 -7.80 4.47 4.45
C PRO A 87 -6.45 5.13 4.72
N HIS A 88 -5.92 5.86 3.73
CA HIS A 88 -4.88 6.84 4.01
C HIS A 88 -5.54 8.10 4.58
N TYR A 89 -5.26 8.41 5.81
CA TYR A 89 -5.63 9.67 6.42
C TYR A 89 -4.45 10.63 6.36
N PHE A 90 -4.71 11.89 5.94
CA PHE A 90 -3.67 12.90 5.86
C PHE A 90 -3.94 13.99 6.90
N TYR A 91 -2.95 14.25 7.75
CA TYR A 91 -3.07 15.29 8.79
C TYR A 91 -2.61 16.67 8.31
N SER A 92 -1.92 16.75 7.16
CA SER A 92 -1.57 18.01 6.51
C SER A 92 -2.59 18.33 5.39
N PRO A 93 -2.92 19.62 5.17
CA PRO A 93 -3.83 20.00 4.12
C PRO A 93 -3.22 19.80 2.73
N ASP A 94 -4.04 19.35 1.78
CA ASP A 94 -3.66 19.28 0.38
C ASP A 94 -3.60 20.68 -0.28
N PRO A 95 -3.11 20.82 -1.54
CA PRO A 95 -3.01 22.12 -2.21
C PRO A 95 -4.35 22.84 -2.39
N PHE A 96 -5.46 22.13 -2.48
CA PHE A 96 -6.79 22.72 -2.65
C PHE A 96 -7.35 23.21 -1.32
N GLU A 97 -7.26 22.39 -0.28
CA GLU A 97 -7.63 22.78 1.08
C GLU A 97 -6.87 24.02 1.54
N ARG A 98 -5.56 24.07 1.23
CA ARG A 98 -4.66 25.14 1.63
C ARG A 98 -4.94 26.48 0.91
N ASN A 99 -5.21 26.41 -0.41
CA ASN A 99 -5.29 27.61 -1.25
C ASN A 99 -6.72 28.14 -1.41
N LEU A 100 -7.75 27.30 -1.28
CA LEU A 100 -9.13 27.71 -1.41
C LEU A 100 -9.76 28.21 -0.11
N THR A 101 -8.99 28.26 1.00
CA THR A 101 -9.46 28.64 2.35
C THR A 101 -10.72 27.90 2.81
N ALA A 102 -11.02 26.77 2.17
CA ALA A 102 -12.26 26.02 2.29
C ALA A 102 -12.10 24.70 3.05
N ALA A 103 -10.98 24.50 3.76
CA ALA A 103 -10.61 23.27 4.47
C ALA A 103 -11.69 22.65 5.38
N LYS A 104 -12.70 23.46 5.77
CA LYS A 104 -13.86 23.00 6.56
C LYS A 104 -15.11 22.74 5.72
N ARG A 105 -15.14 23.11 4.44
CA ARG A 105 -16.32 23.04 3.56
C ARG A 105 -16.18 22.09 2.38
N VAL A 106 -14.94 21.76 2.02
CA VAL A 106 -14.65 20.84 0.92
C VAL A 106 -14.09 19.57 1.55
N PRO A 107 -14.68 18.39 1.28
CA PRO A 107 -14.11 17.12 1.73
C PRO A 107 -12.69 16.98 1.19
N HIS A 108 -11.81 16.39 2.00
CA HIS A 108 -10.47 15.99 1.58
C HIS A 108 -10.56 15.16 0.29
N GLU A 109 -9.64 15.37 -0.66
CA GLU A 109 -9.66 14.66 -1.95
C GLU A 109 -9.73 13.13 -1.81
N GLY A 110 -9.07 12.58 -0.82
CA GLY A 110 -9.13 11.16 -0.49
C GLY A 110 -10.51 10.66 -0.01
N ALA A 111 -11.40 11.55 0.42
CA ALA A 111 -12.67 11.13 1.00
C ALA A 111 -13.58 10.40 0.00
N LEU A 112 -13.59 10.81 -1.28
CA LEU A 112 -14.33 10.10 -2.32
C LEU A 112 -13.74 8.71 -2.57
N PHE A 113 -12.40 8.62 -2.66
CA PHE A 113 -11.71 7.39 -3.00
C PHE A 113 -11.75 6.37 -1.85
N TYR A 114 -11.34 6.78 -0.65
CA TYR A 114 -11.31 5.90 0.53
C TYR A 114 -12.69 5.71 1.19
N GLY A 115 -13.69 6.50 0.84
CA GLY A 115 -15.07 6.28 1.24
C GLY A 115 -15.82 5.45 0.21
N PRO A 116 -16.77 6.06 -0.55
CA PRO A 116 -17.71 5.30 -1.38
C PRO A 116 -17.05 4.42 -2.44
N VAL A 117 -15.88 4.79 -2.99
CA VAL A 117 -15.23 3.98 -4.03
C VAL A 117 -14.66 2.69 -3.43
N GLN A 118 -13.84 2.76 -2.39
CA GLN A 118 -13.24 1.56 -1.79
C GLN A 118 -14.29 0.71 -1.05
N GLN A 119 -15.28 1.31 -0.40
CA GLN A 119 -16.41 0.59 0.18
C GLN A 119 -17.22 -0.16 -0.89
N GLY A 120 -17.46 0.48 -2.05
CA GLY A 120 -18.10 -0.17 -3.18
C GLY A 120 -17.27 -1.32 -3.74
N ASN A 121 -15.96 -1.13 -3.88
CA ASN A 121 -15.04 -2.16 -4.33
C ASN A 121 -15.01 -3.36 -3.38
N ASP A 122 -15.09 -3.14 -2.08
CA ASP A 122 -15.10 -4.20 -1.06
C ASP A 122 -16.25 -5.18 -1.27
N ASN A 123 -17.45 -4.67 -1.54
CA ASN A 123 -18.63 -5.50 -1.83
C ASN A 123 -18.46 -6.45 -3.05
N TRP A 124 -17.57 -6.07 -3.96
CA TRP A 124 -17.30 -6.84 -5.18
C TRP A 124 -15.99 -7.62 -5.13
N ASN A 125 -15.38 -7.73 -3.95
CA ASN A 125 -14.03 -8.30 -3.79
C ASN A 125 -13.00 -7.62 -4.73
N ALA A 126 -13.14 -6.32 -4.91
CA ALA A 126 -12.34 -5.49 -5.80
C ALA A 126 -11.53 -4.42 -5.06
N THR A 127 -11.44 -4.50 -3.74
CA THR A 127 -10.52 -3.66 -2.96
C THR A 127 -9.11 -3.88 -3.45
N PHE A 128 -8.35 -2.80 -3.67
CA PHE A 128 -6.99 -2.92 -4.12
C PHE A 128 -5.99 -2.25 -3.17
N PHE A 129 -4.77 -2.71 -3.22
CA PHE A 129 -3.66 -2.18 -2.47
C PHE A 129 -3.32 -0.76 -2.94
N CYS A 130 -3.17 0.17 -2.00
CA CYS A 130 -2.90 1.59 -2.27
C CYS A 130 -1.45 1.98 -1.92
N GLY A 131 -0.56 1.01 -1.83
CA GLY A 131 0.86 1.22 -1.59
C GLY A 131 1.26 1.26 -0.11
N SER A 132 0.38 1.71 0.78
CA SER A 132 0.65 1.87 2.21
C SER A 132 -0.57 1.50 3.04
N CYS A 133 -0.43 1.45 4.38
CA CYS A 133 -1.51 1.20 5.33
C CYS A 133 -2.28 -0.11 5.04
N ALA A 134 -1.56 -1.16 4.69
CA ALA A 134 -2.13 -2.45 4.33
C ALA A 134 -1.40 -3.60 4.99
N VAL A 135 -2.15 -4.69 5.18
CA VAL A 135 -1.61 -6.00 5.59
C VAL A 135 -1.86 -6.99 4.46
N ILE A 136 -0.85 -7.77 4.10
CA ILE A 136 -0.90 -8.68 2.96
C ILE A 136 -0.38 -10.06 3.38
N ARG A 137 -1.06 -11.13 2.98
CA ARG A 137 -0.65 -12.51 3.21
C ARG A 137 0.53 -12.87 2.32
N ARG A 138 1.64 -13.31 2.93
CA ARG A 138 2.86 -13.69 2.19
C ARG A 138 2.63 -14.82 1.20
N SER A 139 1.87 -15.86 1.57
CA SER A 139 1.61 -16.99 0.68
C SER A 139 0.91 -16.55 -0.61
N ALA A 140 -0.04 -15.62 -0.50
CA ALA A 140 -0.73 -15.02 -1.64
C ALA A 140 0.23 -14.23 -2.55
N LEU A 141 1.10 -13.41 -1.97
CA LEU A 141 2.15 -12.71 -2.73
C LEU A 141 3.10 -13.67 -3.44
N ASN A 142 3.53 -14.73 -2.75
CA ASN A 142 4.41 -15.74 -3.36
C ASN A 142 3.77 -16.43 -4.56
N GLU A 143 2.46 -16.71 -4.51
CA GLU A 143 1.72 -17.32 -5.61
C GLU A 143 1.67 -16.46 -6.87
N VAL A 144 1.65 -15.13 -6.71
CA VAL A 144 1.62 -14.19 -7.84
C VAL A 144 3.01 -13.66 -8.23
N GLY A 145 4.09 -14.16 -7.60
CA GLY A 145 5.47 -13.79 -7.90
C GLY A 145 5.94 -12.52 -7.18
N GLY A 146 5.28 -12.12 -6.08
CA GLY A 146 5.59 -10.94 -5.29
C GLY A 146 4.78 -9.70 -5.71
N PHE A 147 5.27 -8.54 -5.31
CA PHE A 147 4.71 -7.26 -5.75
C PHE A 147 4.98 -7.06 -7.24
N ALA A 148 3.95 -6.63 -7.97
CA ALA A 148 4.05 -6.37 -9.41
C ALA A 148 5.14 -5.33 -9.72
N VAL A 149 5.87 -5.54 -10.80
CA VAL A 149 6.96 -4.64 -11.22
C VAL A 149 6.77 -4.11 -12.63
N GLU A 150 5.71 -4.53 -13.30
CA GLU A 150 5.46 -4.26 -14.72
C GLU A 150 4.81 -2.88 -14.95
N THR A 151 4.27 -2.27 -13.92
CA THR A 151 3.55 -0.98 -14.00
C THR A 151 4.01 -0.03 -12.91
N VAL A 152 3.81 1.27 -13.11
CA VAL A 152 4.17 2.29 -12.11
C VAL A 152 3.12 2.47 -11.01
N THR A 153 2.02 1.72 -11.07
CA THR A 153 1.04 1.50 -10.00
C THR A 153 1.08 0.03 -9.61
N GLU A 154 2.23 -0.36 -9.07
CA GLU A 154 2.53 -1.73 -8.67
C GLU A 154 1.55 -2.27 -7.62
N ASP A 155 1.03 -1.39 -6.81
CA ASP A 155 0.05 -1.63 -5.77
C ASP A 155 -1.28 -2.14 -6.35
N ALA A 156 -1.94 -1.36 -7.20
CA ALA A 156 -3.17 -1.75 -7.86
C ALA A 156 -2.98 -3.02 -8.72
N HIS A 157 -1.84 -3.12 -9.43
CA HIS A 157 -1.54 -4.29 -10.24
C HIS A 157 -1.32 -5.56 -9.39
N THR A 158 -0.67 -5.45 -8.24
CA THR A 158 -0.50 -6.56 -7.30
C THR A 158 -1.86 -7.07 -6.82
N ALA A 159 -2.77 -6.17 -6.42
CA ALA A 159 -4.12 -6.56 -6.01
C ALA A 159 -4.89 -7.26 -7.14
N LEU A 160 -4.82 -6.75 -8.38
CA LEU A 160 -5.43 -7.41 -9.54
C LEU A 160 -4.91 -8.83 -9.75
N LYS A 161 -3.58 -9.05 -9.63
CA LYS A 161 -2.98 -10.38 -9.73
C LYS A 161 -3.50 -11.33 -8.65
N LEU A 162 -3.62 -10.86 -7.40
CA LEU A 162 -4.18 -11.63 -6.29
C LEU A 162 -5.63 -12.03 -6.56
N GLN A 163 -6.46 -11.08 -6.95
CA GLN A 163 -7.89 -11.31 -7.28
C GLN A 163 -8.06 -12.31 -8.43
N ARG A 164 -7.20 -12.25 -9.47
CA ARG A 164 -7.20 -13.22 -10.58
C ARG A 164 -6.87 -14.64 -10.14
N ARG A 165 -6.16 -14.83 -9.03
CA ARG A 165 -5.88 -16.13 -8.41
C ARG A 165 -6.99 -16.59 -7.46
N GLY A 166 -8.06 -15.81 -7.34
CA GLY A 166 -9.21 -16.12 -6.50
C GLY A 166 -8.98 -15.81 -5.02
N TRP A 167 -7.99 -14.98 -4.71
CA TRP A 167 -7.80 -14.43 -3.37
C TRP A 167 -8.83 -13.35 -3.08
N ASN A 168 -9.23 -13.26 -1.83
CA ASN A 168 -10.09 -12.20 -1.34
C ASN A 168 -9.28 -10.97 -0.92
N THR A 169 -9.89 -9.81 -1.11
CA THR A 169 -9.34 -8.51 -0.66
C THR A 169 -10.41 -7.77 0.13
N ALA A 170 -10.04 -7.06 1.18
CA ALA A 170 -10.98 -6.38 2.04
C ALA A 170 -10.56 -4.92 2.30
N PHE A 171 -11.54 -4.06 2.49
CA PHE A 171 -11.35 -2.68 2.90
C PHE A 171 -11.91 -2.47 4.31
N LEU A 172 -11.03 -2.12 5.24
CA LEU A 172 -11.42 -1.75 6.59
C LEU A 172 -11.51 -0.23 6.68
N ASP A 173 -12.72 0.32 6.65
CA ASP A 173 -13.00 1.77 6.66
C ASP A 173 -12.80 2.38 8.06
N ILE A 174 -11.60 2.22 8.59
CA ILE A 174 -11.16 2.84 9.85
C ILE A 174 -9.79 3.47 9.59
N PRO A 175 -9.62 4.78 9.79
CA PRO A 175 -8.32 5.43 9.65
C PRO A 175 -7.40 5.01 10.80
N LEU A 176 -6.51 4.06 10.52
CA LEU A 176 -5.58 3.48 11.49
C LEU A 176 -4.14 3.97 11.31
N ALA A 177 -3.91 4.84 10.36
CA ALA A 177 -2.63 5.51 10.15
C ALA A 177 -2.83 6.90 9.57
N ALA A 178 -1.89 7.80 9.84
CA ALA A 178 -1.92 9.16 9.32
C ALA A 178 -0.58 9.52 8.66
N GLY A 179 -0.64 10.15 7.50
CA GLY A 179 0.53 10.56 6.70
C GLY A 179 0.48 12.02 6.26
N LEU A 180 1.42 12.39 5.40
CA LEU A 180 1.53 13.73 4.82
C LEU A 180 0.85 13.78 3.45
N ALA A 181 -0.02 14.77 3.24
CA ALA A 181 -0.54 15.07 1.90
C ALA A 181 0.54 15.74 1.04
N THR A 182 0.38 15.64 -0.27
CA THR A 182 1.24 16.37 -1.21
C THR A 182 0.95 17.86 -1.13
N GLU A 183 1.85 18.66 -0.56
CA GLU A 183 1.62 20.08 -0.26
C GLU A 183 1.66 21.02 -1.48
N ARG A 184 2.38 20.63 -2.54
CA ARG A 184 2.60 21.48 -3.73
C ARG A 184 1.76 20.99 -4.90
N LEU A 185 1.03 21.91 -5.55
CA LEU A 185 0.19 21.60 -6.71
C LEU A 185 0.95 20.87 -7.83
N ALA A 186 2.17 21.28 -8.13
CA ALA A 186 2.98 20.62 -9.16
C ALA A 186 3.27 19.15 -8.83
N LEU A 187 3.59 18.83 -7.56
CA LEU A 187 3.81 17.46 -7.11
C LEU A 187 2.51 16.65 -7.12
N HIS A 188 1.40 17.29 -6.74
CA HIS A 188 0.08 16.68 -6.80
C HIS A 188 -0.30 16.31 -8.24
N VAL A 189 -0.13 17.22 -9.22
CA VAL A 189 -0.38 16.94 -10.64
C VAL A 189 0.51 15.80 -11.14
N ASN A 190 1.81 15.82 -10.84
CA ASN A 190 2.74 14.76 -11.24
C ASN A 190 2.34 13.40 -10.65
N GLN A 191 1.86 13.37 -9.42
CA GLN A 191 1.36 12.14 -8.78
C GLN A 191 0.14 11.60 -9.56
N ARG A 192 -0.83 12.45 -9.94
CA ARG A 192 -2.00 12.05 -10.73
C ARG A 192 -1.64 11.54 -12.12
N ILE A 193 -0.70 12.20 -12.80
CA ILE A 193 -0.17 11.75 -14.09
C ILE A 193 0.47 10.36 -13.95
N ARG A 194 1.25 10.12 -12.89
CA ARG A 194 1.85 8.81 -12.62
C ARG A 194 0.78 7.74 -12.42
N TRP A 195 -0.27 8.02 -11.65
CA TRP A 195 -1.36 7.08 -11.41
C TRP A 195 -2.12 6.76 -12.70
N ALA A 196 -2.51 7.78 -13.48
CA ALA A 196 -3.17 7.59 -14.77
C ALA A 196 -2.33 6.75 -15.74
N ARG A 197 -1.02 7.01 -15.80
CA ARG A 197 -0.07 6.19 -16.58
C ARG A 197 -0.09 4.74 -16.11
N GLY A 198 0.01 4.50 -14.82
CA GLY A 198 0.04 3.15 -14.27
C GLY A 198 -1.24 2.37 -14.54
N MET A 199 -2.40 2.99 -14.37
CA MET A 199 -3.68 2.36 -14.71
C MET A 199 -3.77 2.03 -16.19
N THR A 200 -3.31 2.93 -17.07
CA THR A 200 -3.23 2.65 -18.52
C THR A 200 -2.26 1.51 -18.84
N GLN A 201 -1.14 1.41 -18.11
CA GLN A 201 -0.21 0.28 -18.26
C GLN A 201 -0.87 -1.05 -17.86
N ILE A 202 -1.63 -1.10 -16.76
CA ILE A 202 -2.39 -2.28 -16.35
C ILE A 202 -3.32 -2.73 -17.48
N PHE A 203 -4.10 -1.81 -18.08
CA PHE A 203 -4.96 -2.13 -19.22
C PHE A 203 -4.21 -2.72 -20.43
N ARG A 204 -2.94 -2.38 -20.62
CA ARG A 204 -2.12 -2.91 -21.71
C ARG A 204 -1.48 -4.25 -21.40
N VAL A 205 -1.00 -4.46 -20.19
CA VAL A 205 -0.20 -5.65 -19.82
C VAL A 205 -1.02 -6.74 -19.16
N ASP A 206 -2.08 -6.36 -18.45
CA ASP A 206 -2.97 -7.26 -17.73
C ASP A 206 -4.41 -6.72 -17.72
N ASN A 207 -5.05 -6.67 -18.89
CA ASN A 207 -6.35 -6.04 -19.08
C ASN A 207 -7.42 -6.62 -18.14
N PRO A 208 -7.99 -5.83 -17.23
CA PRO A 208 -8.96 -6.33 -16.24
C PRO A 208 -10.26 -6.83 -16.88
N LEU A 209 -10.65 -6.30 -18.07
CA LEU A 209 -11.89 -6.69 -18.75
C LEU A 209 -11.72 -7.94 -19.64
N LEU A 210 -10.52 -8.18 -20.18
CA LEU A 210 -10.25 -9.26 -21.13
C LEU A 210 -9.50 -10.44 -20.50
N GLY A 211 -8.81 -10.21 -19.40
CA GLY A 211 -8.05 -11.23 -18.68
C GLY A 211 -8.97 -12.19 -17.94
N ARG A 212 -8.54 -13.46 -17.85
CA ARG A 212 -9.27 -14.51 -17.12
C ARG A 212 -9.00 -14.43 -15.61
N GLY A 213 -9.91 -15.01 -14.82
CA GLY A 213 -9.73 -15.24 -13.38
C GLY A 213 -10.42 -14.25 -12.44
N LEU A 214 -10.95 -13.14 -12.91
CA LEU A 214 -11.87 -12.30 -12.12
C LEU A 214 -13.26 -12.95 -12.11
N LYS A 215 -13.92 -12.91 -10.93
CA LYS A 215 -15.29 -13.44 -10.72
C LYS A 215 -16.29 -12.32 -10.84
#